data_7d8aa4ec016c0f6ee6ced317fdac1895
#
_entry.id   7d8aa4ec016c0f6ee6ced317fdac1895
#
_cell.length_a   1.000
_cell.length_b   1.000
_cell.length_c   1.000
_cell.angle_alpha   90.00
_cell.angle_beta   90.00
_cell.angle_gamma   90.00
#
_symmetry.space_group_name_H-M   'P 1'
#
loop_
_entity.id
_entity.type
_entity.pdbx_description
1 polymer ?
#
loop_
_entity_poly.entity_id
_entity_poly.type
_entity_poly.pdbx_seq_one_letter_code
_entity_poly.pdbx_strand_id
1 'polypeptide(L)'
;ILAAHHPYQSVGPHGERMPGMKALGLEFLLKKSGTLVQDLNSPIYGDLLLELESSFRDVARPLIFAGGHDHSLQVMDPATEYGPRTVLVSGAGSKLSDYADSPHLRYAASRPGYMTVIFRKNGAVDLFVTASASRDVSCEEETGESRAMCVRDGAAAMRQVYSERLVGPETSP
;
A
#
# COMPACT_ATOMS: atom_id res chain seq x y z
N ILE A 1 -1.97 14.53 4.08
CA ILE A 1 -1.56 13.12 4.12
C ILE A 1 -1.75 12.59 5.53
N LEU A 2 -2.29 11.38 5.64
CA LEU A 2 -2.27 10.59 6.84
C LEU A 2 -1.40 9.36 6.56
N ALA A 3 -0.52 9.01 7.50
CA ALA A 3 0.38 7.87 7.35
C ALA A 3 0.31 6.96 8.57
N ALA A 4 0.28 5.65 8.33
CA ALA A 4 0.24 4.62 9.36
C ALA A 4 1.03 3.38 8.89
N HIS A 5 1.34 2.46 9.82
CA HIS A 5 1.96 1.19 9.41
C HIS A 5 0.98 0.34 8.60
N HIS A 6 -0.24 0.13 9.11
CA HIS A 6 -1.28 -0.59 8.38
C HIS A 6 -1.94 0.35 7.37
N PRO A 7 -2.13 -0.06 6.11
CA PRO A 7 -2.81 0.74 5.11
C PRO A 7 -4.32 0.77 5.37
N TYR A 8 -5.00 1.81 4.88
CA TYR A 8 -6.46 1.91 4.95
C TYR A 8 -7.17 0.71 4.29
N GLN A 9 -6.67 0.26 3.16
CA GLN A 9 -7.04 -0.97 2.47
C GLN A 9 -5.84 -1.52 1.71
N SER A 10 -5.87 -2.81 1.35
CA SER A 10 -4.85 -3.47 0.55
C SER A 10 -5.46 -4.65 -0.20
N VAL A 11 -4.88 -4.99 -1.33
CA VAL A 11 -5.14 -6.24 -2.07
C VAL A 11 -4.01 -7.25 -1.91
N GLY A 12 -3.13 -7.04 -0.94
CA GLY A 12 -2.12 -8.01 -0.52
C GLY A 12 -2.66 -9.05 0.46
N PRO A 13 -1.81 -9.96 0.95
CA PRO A 13 -2.22 -11.09 1.80
C PRO A 13 -2.93 -10.69 3.10
N HIS A 14 -2.65 -9.50 3.63
CA HIS A 14 -3.27 -8.99 4.86
C HIS A 14 -4.57 -8.21 4.61
N GLY A 15 -4.82 -7.75 3.37
CA GLY A 15 -6.00 -6.98 2.99
C GLY A 15 -7.11 -7.80 2.36
N GLU A 16 -6.77 -8.83 1.58
CA GLU A 16 -7.75 -9.69 0.96
C GLU A 16 -7.99 -10.96 1.77
N ARG A 17 -9.26 -11.32 1.92
CA ARG A 17 -9.64 -12.63 2.43
C ARG A 17 -9.31 -13.66 1.36
N MET A 18 -8.42 -14.59 1.64
CA MET A 18 -8.15 -15.72 0.75
C MET A 18 -9.45 -16.41 0.36
N PRO A 19 -9.84 -16.44 -0.93
CA PRO A 19 -11.15 -16.97 -1.35
C PRO A 19 -11.39 -18.43 -0.92
N GLY A 20 -10.32 -19.22 -0.76
CA GLY A 20 -10.40 -20.63 -0.35
C GLY A 20 -10.65 -20.85 1.15
N MET A 21 -10.30 -19.91 2.04
CA MET A 21 -10.50 -20.08 3.48
C MET A 21 -11.96 -19.93 3.92
N LYS A 22 -12.74 -19.09 3.21
CA LYS A 22 -14.20 -19.00 3.44
C LYS A 22 -14.93 -20.30 3.13
N ALA A 23 -14.53 -20.99 2.07
CA ALA A 23 -15.17 -22.23 1.63
C ALA A 23 -14.97 -23.40 2.63
N LEU A 24 -13.95 -23.36 3.48
CA LEU A 24 -13.60 -24.42 4.42
C LEU A 24 -14.03 -24.15 5.86
N GLY A 25 -14.66 -23.02 6.19
CA GLY A 25 -15.05 -22.65 7.56
C GLY A 25 -13.86 -22.42 8.50
N LEU A 26 -12.62 -22.45 8.00
CA LEU A 26 -11.38 -22.33 8.78
C LEU A 26 -11.19 -20.90 9.32
N GLU A 27 -11.84 -19.92 8.72
CA GLU A 27 -11.80 -18.52 9.14
C GLU A 27 -12.24 -18.31 10.59
N PHE A 28 -13.26 -19.07 11.03
CA PHE A 28 -13.75 -19.02 12.41
C PHE A 28 -12.73 -19.52 13.43
N LEU A 29 -11.99 -20.59 13.09
CA LEU A 29 -10.95 -21.16 13.97
C LEU A 29 -9.73 -20.24 14.08
N LEU A 30 -9.32 -19.61 12.99
CA LEU A 30 -8.19 -18.66 12.96
C LEU A 30 -8.53 -17.36 13.69
N LYS A 31 -9.76 -16.84 13.57
CA LYS A 31 -10.24 -15.71 14.37
C LYS A 31 -10.20 -15.99 15.87
N LYS A 32 -10.56 -17.21 16.28
CA LYS A 32 -10.56 -17.62 17.69
C LYS A 32 -9.15 -17.84 18.27
N SER A 33 -8.16 -18.12 17.43
CA SER A 33 -6.76 -18.34 17.85
C SER A 33 -5.95 -17.06 18.06
N GLY A 34 -6.51 -15.87 17.75
CA GLY A 34 -5.79 -14.60 17.86
C GLY A 34 -4.68 -14.40 16.82
N THR A 35 -4.51 -15.31 15.88
CA THR A 35 -3.44 -15.30 14.87
C THR A 35 -3.63 -14.18 13.84
N LEU A 36 -4.84 -13.60 13.74
CA LEU A 36 -5.21 -12.57 12.76
C LEU A 36 -5.22 -11.14 13.35
N VAL A 37 -4.55 -10.90 14.47
CA VAL A 37 -4.54 -9.57 15.12
C VAL A 37 -3.89 -8.49 14.23
N GLN A 38 -2.98 -8.89 13.35
CA GLN A 38 -2.30 -7.99 12.39
C GLN A 38 -3.00 -7.92 11.02
N ASP A 39 -4.12 -8.59 10.85
CA ASP A 39 -4.89 -8.60 9.61
C ASP A 39 -5.77 -7.35 9.52
N LEU A 40 -5.81 -6.71 8.34
CA LEU A 40 -6.71 -5.58 8.06
C LEU A 40 -8.20 -5.98 8.20
N ASN A 41 -8.51 -7.27 8.16
CA ASN A 41 -9.84 -7.82 8.38
C ASN A 41 -10.14 -8.09 9.86
N SER A 42 -9.26 -7.74 10.80
CA SER A 42 -9.54 -7.88 12.23
C SER A 42 -10.67 -6.93 12.63
N PRO A 43 -11.57 -7.33 13.54
CA PRO A 43 -12.64 -6.45 14.03
C PRO A 43 -12.10 -5.13 14.62
N ILE A 44 -10.99 -5.20 15.36
CA ILE A 44 -10.35 -4.02 15.98
C ILE A 44 -9.90 -3.02 14.90
N TYR A 45 -9.34 -3.51 13.80
CA TYR A 45 -8.94 -2.63 12.70
C TYR A 45 -10.15 -2.08 11.95
N GLY A 46 -11.20 -2.87 11.80
CA GLY A 46 -12.48 -2.42 11.24
C GLY A 46 -13.09 -1.27 12.05
N ASP A 47 -13.11 -1.40 13.38
CA ASP A 47 -13.61 -0.34 14.28
C ASP A 47 -12.76 0.94 14.14
N LEU A 48 -11.44 0.82 14.09
CA LEU A 48 -10.55 1.97 13.84
C LEU A 48 -10.86 2.67 12.51
N LEU A 49 -11.08 1.91 11.43
CA LEU A 49 -11.42 2.49 10.14
C LEU A 49 -12.77 3.23 10.16
N LEU A 50 -13.78 2.71 10.86
CA LEU A 50 -15.07 3.38 11.03
C LEU A 50 -14.92 4.71 11.78
N GLU A 51 -14.13 4.76 12.83
CA GLU A 51 -13.83 6.01 13.57
C GLU A 51 -13.08 7.02 12.70
N LEU A 52 -12.11 6.56 11.89
CA LEU A 52 -11.39 7.39 10.94
C LEU A 52 -12.35 7.96 9.88
N GLU A 53 -13.23 7.15 9.30
CA GLU A 53 -14.22 7.60 8.32
C GLU A 53 -15.20 8.61 8.89
N SER A 54 -15.63 8.42 10.15
CA SER A 54 -16.44 9.40 10.86
C SER A 54 -15.70 10.75 10.96
N SER A 55 -14.44 10.69 11.37
CA SER A 55 -13.59 11.88 11.44
C SER A 55 -13.38 12.55 10.09
N PHE A 56 -13.19 11.78 9.03
CA PHE A 56 -13.03 12.31 7.66
C PHE A 56 -14.31 12.98 7.16
N ARG A 57 -15.47 12.50 7.56
CA ARG A 57 -16.76 13.10 7.24
C ARG A 57 -16.96 14.43 7.95
N ASP A 58 -16.60 14.49 9.22
CA ASP A 58 -16.85 15.64 10.08
C ASP A 58 -15.85 16.78 9.86
N VAL A 59 -14.61 16.46 9.48
CA VAL A 59 -13.54 17.44 9.33
C VAL A 59 -13.15 17.65 7.87
N ALA A 60 -12.43 16.69 7.28
CA ALA A 60 -12.05 16.69 5.88
C ALA A 60 -11.47 15.32 5.49
N ARG A 61 -11.79 14.85 4.29
CA ARG A 61 -11.18 13.64 3.72
C ARG A 61 -9.70 13.90 3.43
N PRO A 62 -8.77 13.08 3.93
CA PRO A 62 -7.37 13.20 3.55
C PRO A 62 -7.21 12.93 2.05
N LEU A 63 -6.32 13.68 1.40
CA LEU A 63 -5.96 13.42 0.01
C LEU A 63 -5.32 12.04 -0.15
N ILE A 64 -4.45 11.66 0.78
CA ILE A 64 -3.70 10.41 0.76
C ILE A 64 -3.74 9.77 2.14
N PHE A 65 -4.02 8.47 2.18
CA PHE A 65 -3.68 7.59 3.28
C PHE A 65 -2.56 6.67 2.82
N ALA A 66 -1.38 6.79 3.42
CA ALA A 66 -0.21 6.01 3.07
C ALA A 66 0.09 4.97 4.17
N GLY A 67 0.30 3.73 3.76
CA GLY A 67 0.68 2.63 4.64
C GLY A 67 1.76 1.74 4.04
N GLY A 68 2.22 0.79 4.84
CA GLY A 68 3.11 -0.30 4.45
C GLY A 68 2.43 -1.65 4.70
N HIS A 69 2.98 -2.45 5.61
CA HIS A 69 2.48 -3.74 6.09
C HIS A 69 2.40 -4.83 5.03
N ASP A 70 1.61 -4.66 3.97
CA ASP A 70 1.66 -5.52 2.79
C ASP A 70 2.89 -5.17 1.94
N HIS A 71 3.69 -6.19 1.62
CA HIS A 71 5.00 -6.04 1.01
C HIS A 71 4.93 -5.91 -0.52
N SER A 72 4.13 -4.95 -0.96
CA SER A 72 3.93 -4.59 -2.37
C SER A 72 3.82 -3.07 -2.53
N LEU A 73 3.75 -2.61 -3.75
CA LEU A 73 3.44 -1.23 -4.12
C LEU A 73 2.03 -1.19 -4.68
N GLN A 74 1.11 -0.42 -4.07
CA GLN A 74 -0.27 -0.33 -4.54
C GLN A 74 -0.74 1.12 -4.53
N VAL A 75 -1.42 1.53 -5.59
CA VAL A 75 -2.15 2.80 -5.70
C VAL A 75 -3.61 2.46 -5.93
N MET A 76 -4.49 2.89 -5.04
CA MET A 76 -5.88 2.46 -5.03
C MET A 76 -6.85 3.62 -4.84
N ASP A 77 -8.04 3.46 -5.40
CA ASP A 77 -9.21 4.22 -4.99
C ASP A 77 -9.78 3.61 -3.69
N PRO A 78 -10.34 4.41 -2.79
CA PRO A 78 -10.97 3.87 -1.59
C PRO A 78 -12.20 3.03 -1.95
N ALA A 79 -12.42 1.94 -1.22
CA ALA A 79 -13.59 1.11 -1.39
C ALA A 79 -14.87 1.73 -0.80
N THR A 80 -14.74 2.79 0.00
CA THR A 80 -15.85 3.49 0.65
C THR A 80 -15.91 4.96 0.24
N GLU A 81 -17.11 5.52 0.27
CA GLU A 81 -17.35 6.93 -0.06
C GLU A 81 -16.62 7.90 0.87
N TYR A 82 -16.48 7.54 2.15
CA TYR A 82 -15.91 8.39 3.20
C TYR A 82 -14.42 8.16 3.43
N GLY A 83 -13.83 7.19 2.75
CA GLY A 83 -12.39 6.92 2.82
C GLY A 83 -11.52 8.07 2.30
N PRO A 84 -10.20 7.96 2.39
CA PRO A 84 -9.27 8.92 1.82
C PRO A 84 -9.49 9.02 0.29
N ARG A 85 -9.00 10.09 -0.36
CA ARG A 85 -9.15 10.20 -1.82
C ARG A 85 -8.26 9.21 -2.57
N THR A 86 -7.12 8.87 -2.00
CA THR A 86 -6.16 7.91 -2.55
C THR A 86 -5.56 7.09 -1.43
N VAL A 87 -5.46 5.78 -1.63
CA VAL A 87 -4.75 4.86 -0.74
C VAL A 87 -3.44 4.45 -1.39
N LEU A 88 -2.35 4.55 -0.64
CA LEU A 88 -1.02 4.10 -1.05
C LEU A 88 -0.55 2.99 -0.12
N VAL A 89 -0.09 1.89 -0.70
CA VAL A 89 0.67 0.86 0.01
C VAL A 89 2.09 0.88 -0.52
N SER A 90 3.06 1.22 0.32
CA SER A 90 4.48 1.30 -0.03
C SER A 90 5.31 0.42 0.91
N GLY A 91 4.99 -0.88 0.94
CA GLY A 91 5.58 -1.87 1.83
C GLY A 91 6.69 -2.72 1.21
N ALA A 92 7.04 -2.52 -0.06
CA ALA A 92 7.98 -3.33 -0.83
C ALA A 92 9.47 -2.98 -0.57
N GLY A 93 9.82 -2.62 0.66
CA GLY A 93 11.19 -2.21 1.02
C GLY A 93 12.12 -3.37 1.41
N SER A 94 11.58 -4.53 1.83
CA SER A 94 12.38 -5.66 2.30
C SER A 94 11.92 -6.99 1.75
N LYS A 95 10.67 -7.37 2.01
CA LYS A 95 10.03 -8.59 1.51
C LYS A 95 9.10 -8.23 0.37
N LEU A 96 8.71 -9.23 -0.40
CA LEU A 96 7.73 -9.07 -1.46
C LEU A 96 6.58 -10.05 -1.22
N SER A 97 5.36 -9.56 -1.34
CA SER A 97 4.15 -10.36 -1.38
C SER A 97 3.39 -10.15 -2.68
N ASP A 98 2.65 -11.17 -3.08
CA ASP A 98 1.73 -11.07 -4.19
C ASP A 98 0.53 -10.18 -3.82
N TYR A 99 -0.23 -9.80 -4.81
CA TYR A 99 -1.45 -9.03 -4.67
C TYR A 99 -2.53 -9.62 -5.59
N ALA A 100 -3.78 -9.44 -5.21
CA ALA A 100 -4.92 -9.83 -6.03
C ALA A 100 -5.37 -8.70 -6.94
N ASP A 101 -6.16 -9.02 -7.95
CA ASP A 101 -6.78 -8.02 -8.80
C ASP A 101 -8.01 -7.39 -8.12
N SER A 102 -8.27 -6.11 -8.37
CA SER A 102 -9.37 -5.38 -7.76
C SER A 102 -9.82 -4.21 -8.64
N PRO A 103 -11.13 -3.92 -8.71
CA PRO A 103 -11.64 -2.76 -9.43
C PRO A 103 -11.19 -1.42 -8.83
N HIS A 104 -10.72 -1.42 -7.58
CA HIS A 104 -10.18 -0.24 -6.91
C HIS A 104 -8.69 -0.01 -7.19
N LEU A 105 -8.02 -0.95 -7.83
CA LEU A 105 -6.58 -0.91 -8.06
C LEU A 105 -6.26 -0.07 -9.32
N ARG A 106 -5.53 1.04 -9.15
CA ARG A 106 -5.00 1.84 -10.26
C ARG A 106 -3.63 1.36 -10.71
N TYR A 107 -2.82 0.93 -9.75
CA TYR A 107 -1.49 0.37 -9.99
C TYR A 107 -1.11 -0.60 -8.88
N ALA A 108 -0.43 -1.69 -9.22
CA ALA A 108 0.26 -2.55 -8.26
C ALA A 108 1.53 -3.16 -8.85
N ALA A 109 2.49 -3.43 -7.95
CA ALA A 109 3.69 -4.17 -8.28
C ALA A 109 4.25 -4.91 -7.05
N SER A 110 4.60 -6.18 -7.27
CA SER A 110 5.38 -6.99 -6.32
C SER A 110 6.87 -6.90 -6.72
N ARG A 111 7.47 -5.73 -6.48
CA ARG A 111 8.88 -5.42 -6.78
C ARG A 111 9.43 -4.51 -5.70
N PRO A 112 10.74 -4.60 -5.37
CA PRO A 112 11.37 -3.64 -4.47
C PRO A 112 11.17 -2.22 -5.00
N GLY A 113 10.76 -1.31 -4.11
CA GLY A 113 10.48 0.05 -4.54
C GLY A 113 9.91 0.95 -3.45
N TYR A 114 9.59 2.16 -3.86
CA TYR A 114 9.03 3.20 -3.00
C TYR A 114 8.14 4.16 -3.79
N MET A 115 7.37 4.95 -3.06
CA MET A 115 6.52 5.99 -3.63
C MET A 115 6.99 7.37 -3.20
N THR A 116 6.88 8.33 -4.12
CA THR A 116 7.19 9.74 -3.89
C THR A 116 5.98 10.59 -4.20
N VAL A 117 5.58 11.42 -3.26
CA VAL A 117 4.51 12.41 -3.45
C VAL A 117 5.12 13.81 -3.45
N ILE A 118 4.86 14.57 -4.49
CA ILE A 118 5.38 15.94 -4.66
C ILE A 118 4.22 16.94 -4.58
N PHE A 119 4.23 17.79 -3.56
CA PHE A 119 3.35 18.94 -3.44
C PHE A 119 4.00 20.13 -4.12
N ARG A 120 3.36 20.66 -5.15
CA ARG A 120 3.88 21.80 -5.92
C ARG A 120 3.33 23.11 -5.38
N LYS A 121 4.09 24.18 -5.57
CA LYS A 121 3.69 25.55 -5.15
C LYS A 121 2.37 26.03 -5.75
N ASN A 122 1.98 25.51 -6.91
CA ASN A 122 0.72 25.82 -7.60
C ASN A 122 -0.46 24.92 -7.17
N GLY A 123 -0.36 24.24 -6.02
CA GLY A 123 -1.40 23.36 -5.50
C GLY A 123 -1.45 21.96 -6.14
N ALA A 124 -0.74 21.70 -7.22
CA ALA A 124 -0.71 20.40 -7.85
C ALA A 124 0.00 19.37 -6.97
N VAL A 125 -0.48 18.13 -7.00
CA VAL A 125 0.11 17.00 -6.28
C VAL A 125 0.36 15.86 -7.25
N ASP A 126 1.62 15.48 -7.39
CA ASP A 126 2.05 14.39 -8.27
C ASP A 126 2.53 13.20 -7.43
N LEU A 127 2.15 12.00 -7.85
CA LEU A 127 2.61 10.72 -7.33
C LEU A 127 3.53 10.04 -8.35
N PHE A 128 4.64 9.51 -7.86
CA PHE A 128 5.58 8.68 -8.62
C PHE A 128 5.83 7.38 -7.89
N VAL A 129 5.84 6.27 -8.62
CA VAL A 129 6.27 4.97 -8.13
C VAL A 129 7.59 4.63 -8.79
N THR A 130 8.59 4.37 -7.96
CA THR A 130 9.92 3.92 -8.39
C THR A 130 10.11 2.49 -7.92
N ALA A 131 10.41 1.58 -8.84
CA ALA A 131 10.62 0.18 -8.54
C ALA A 131 11.79 -0.40 -9.33
N SER A 132 12.31 -1.53 -8.86
CA SER A 132 13.33 -2.29 -9.57
C SER A 132 12.83 -2.79 -10.93
N ALA A 133 13.75 -3.02 -11.86
CA ALA A 133 13.42 -3.55 -13.18
C ALA A 133 12.89 -5.00 -13.11
N SER A 134 13.31 -5.75 -12.08
CA SER A 134 12.94 -7.16 -11.88
C SER A 134 12.43 -7.41 -10.47
N ARG A 135 11.67 -8.50 -10.29
CA ARG A 135 11.22 -8.99 -8.99
C ARG A 135 12.36 -9.63 -8.19
N ASP A 136 13.38 -10.14 -8.89
CA ASP A 136 14.39 -11.03 -8.33
C ASP A 136 15.55 -10.30 -7.63
N VAL A 137 15.38 -9.03 -7.28
CA VAL A 137 16.36 -8.28 -6.49
C VAL A 137 16.12 -8.53 -5.00
N SER A 138 16.04 -9.79 -4.58
CA SER A 138 16.12 -10.12 -3.16
C SER A 138 17.58 -10.39 -2.82
N CYS A 139 18.14 -9.55 -1.97
CA CYS A 139 19.50 -9.73 -1.43
C CYS A 139 19.44 -10.45 -0.07
N GLU A 140 18.34 -11.13 0.24
CA GLU A 140 18.10 -11.73 1.56
C GLU A 140 19.00 -12.95 1.82
N GLU A 141 19.36 -13.69 0.76
CA GLU A 141 20.23 -14.87 0.86
C GLU A 141 21.73 -14.52 0.78
N GLU A 142 22.04 -13.27 0.42
CA GLU A 142 23.40 -12.79 0.28
C GLU A 142 23.95 -12.28 1.63
N THR A 143 25.24 -12.48 1.88
CA THR A 143 25.91 -12.01 3.10
C THR A 143 27.16 -11.19 2.77
N GLY A 144 27.56 -10.31 3.69
CA GLY A 144 28.81 -9.55 3.57
C GLY A 144 28.86 -8.64 2.35
N GLU A 145 29.96 -8.68 1.60
CA GLU A 145 30.20 -7.84 0.42
C GLU A 145 29.25 -8.14 -0.74
N SER A 146 28.88 -9.42 -0.93
CA SER A 146 27.89 -9.83 -1.93
C SER A 146 26.55 -9.13 -1.70
N ARG A 147 26.07 -9.04 -0.45
CA ARG A 147 24.85 -8.32 -0.11
C ARG A 147 24.96 -6.84 -0.42
N ALA A 148 26.09 -6.21 -0.10
CA ALA A 148 26.33 -4.80 -0.38
C ALA A 148 26.34 -4.51 -1.89
N MET A 149 26.93 -5.38 -2.71
CA MET A 149 26.89 -5.29 -4.17
C MET A 149 25.47 -5.50 -4.71
N CYS A 150 24.75 -6.51 -4.26
CA CYS A 150 23.38 -6.79 -4.67
C CYS A 150 22.47 -5.59 -4.36
N VAL A 151 22.56 -4.99 -3.18
CA VAL A 151 21.79 -3.79 -2.81
C VAL A 151 22.13 -2.62 -3.73
N ARG A 152 23.42 -2.40 -4.01
CA ARG A 152 23.88 -1.34 -4.92
C ARG A 152 23.39 -1.54 -6.34
N ASP A 153 23.48 -2.74 -6.87
CA ASP A 153 23.08 -3.07 -8.24
C ASP A 153 21.56 -3.05 -8.38
N GLY A 154 20.84 -3.50 -7.35
CA GLY A 154 19.38 -3.36 -7.27
C GLY A 154 18.92 -1.90 -7.25
N ALA A 155 19.61 -1.05 -6.48
CA ALA A 155 19.34 0.39 -6.46
C ALA A 155 19.63 1.07 -7.81
N ALA A 156 20.68 0.65 -8.51
CA ALA A 156 21.01 1.16 -9.85
C ALA A 156 19.96 0.77 -10.91
N ALA A 157 19.23 -0.32 -10.70
CA ALA A 157 18.15 -0.77 -11.59
C ALA A 157 16.79 -0.12 -11.27
N MET A 158 16.69 0.74 -10.26
CA MET A 158 15.46 1.43 -9.90
C MET A 158 15.07 2.47 -10.95
N ARG A 159 13.83 2.44 -11.38
CA ARG A 159 13.27 3.39 -12.34
C ARG A 159 11.85 3.76 -12.00
N GLN A 160 11.42 4.93 -12.46
CA GLN A 160 10.02 5.31 -12.38
C GLN A 160 9.20 4.37 -13.29
N VAL A 161 8.22 3.69 -12.70
CA VAL A 161 7.38 2.69 -13.36
C VAL A 161 5.92 3.14 -13.49
N TYR A 162 5.53 4.12 -12.68
CA TYR A 162 4.19 4.70 -12.71
C TYR A 162 4.24 6.16 -12.26
N SER A 163 3.36 6.98 -12.79
CA SER A 163 3.13 8.35 -12.30
C SER A 163 1.69 8.77 -12.53
N GLU A 164 1.20 9.60 -11.64
CA GLU A 164 -0.16 10.14 -11.69
C GLU A 164 -0.22 11.52 -11.07
N ARG A 165 -1.07 12.39 -11.60
CA ARG A 165 -1.44 13.66 -10.99
C ARG A 165 -2.69 13.47 -10.13
N LEU A 166 -2.52 13.51 -8.82
CA LEU A 166 -3.60 13.33 -7.84
C LEU A 166 -4.47 14.59 -7.71
N VAL A 167 -3.86 15.77 -7.86
CA VAL A 167 -4.54 17.08 -7.84
C VAL A 167 -3.95 17.94 -8.95
N GLY A 168 -4.80 18.53 -9.77
CA GLY A 168 -4.41 19.52 -10.78
C GLY A 168 -3.91 20.83 -10.15
N PRO A 169 -3.28 21.72 -10.93
CA PRO A 169 -2.93 23.05 -10.44
C PRO A 169 -4.19 23.84 -10.11
N GLU A 170 -4.11 24.67 -9.07
CA GLU A 170 -5.17 25.64 -8.82
C GLU A 170 -5.27 26.57 -10.04
N THR A 171 -6.46 26.63 -10.64
CA THR A 171 -6.76 27.64 -11.64
C THR A 171 -6.93 28.95 -10.88
N SER A 172 -5.99 29.89 -11.06
CA SER A 172 -6.20 31.26 -10.59
C SER A 172 -7.51 31.82 -11.16
N PRO A 173 -8.32 32.50 -10.34
CA PRO A 173 -9.57 33.10 -10.77
C PRO A 173 -9.33 34.22 -11.81
#